data_30e4e6a579ea50b309331475f8ffe543
#
_entry.id   30e4e6a579ea50b309331475f8ffe543
#
_cell.length_a   1.000
_cell.length_b   1.000
_cell.length_c   1.000
_cell.angle_alpha   90.00
_cell.angle_beta   90.00
_cell.angle_gamma   90.00
#
_symmetry.space_group_name_H-M   'P 1'
#
loop_
_entity.id
_entity.type
_entity.pdbx_description
1 polymer ?
#
loop_
_entity_poly.entity_id
_entity_poly.type
_entity_poly.pdbx_seq_one_letter_code
_entity_poly.pdbx_strand_id
1 'polypeptide(L)'
;HIRDRLFRELNTDVSLRVEESENQDSYKVSGRGELHLSVLIENMRREGYEFAVSKAEVLYHYDENGKKLEPMEIAVIDVPEEFTGAVIEKLSQRKGELQNMTAANGGYARLEFSIPSRGLIGYRGEFMTDTKGNGILNTLFDGYGPYKGDIQYRKQGSLIAYEAGETITYGLFNAQERGTLFVGPGEKIGRA
;
A
#
# COMPACT_ATOMS: atom_id res chain seq x y z
N HIS A 1 24.89 11.77 -4.27
CA HIS A 1 24.78 11.13 -2.95
C HIS A 1 23.70 10.03 -2.92
N ILE A 2 22.40 10.33 -3.22
CA ILE A 2 21.31 9.32 -3.25
C ILE A 2 21.61 8.26 -4.34
N ARG A 3 22.00 8.69 -5.53
CA ARG A 3 22.41 7.81 -6.62
C ARG A 3 23.46 6.80 -6.17
N ASP A 4 24.56 7.28 -5.64
CA ASP A 4 25.69 6.42 -5.25
C ASP A 4 25.30 5.42 -4.16
N ARG A 5 24.39 5.84 -3.24
CA ARG A 5 23.85 4.98 -2.19
C ARG A 5 22.98 3.88 -2.76
N LEU A 6 22.07 4.20 -3.69
CA LEU A 6 21.20 3.22 -4.35
C LEU A 6 22.02 2.22 -5.19
N PHE A 7 22.97 2.70 -5.98
CA PHE A 7 23.82 1.82 -6.80
C PHE A 7 24.75 0.95 -5.96
N ARG A 8 25.18 1.41 -4.79
CA ARG A 8 25.95 0.60 -3.83
C ARG A 8 25.14 -0.57 -3.31
N GLU A 9 23.83 -0.38 -3.05
CA GLU A 9 22.94 -1.45 -2.59
C GLU A 9 22.88 -2.62 -3.57
N LEU A 10 22.94 -2.36 -4.88
CA LEU A 10 22.94 -3.41 -5.91
C LEU A 10 24.09 -4.42 -5.77
N ASN A 11 25.18 -4.06 -5.09
CA ASN A 11 26.31 -4.96 -4.86
C ASN A 11 26.00 -6.02 -3.80
N THR A 12 25.05 -5.75 -2.93
CA THR A 12 24.67 -6.60 -1.78
C THR A 12 23.30 -7.23 -1.94
N ASP A 13 22.42 -6.60 -2.72
CA ASP A 13 21.05 -7.07 -2.96
C ASP A 13 20.78 -7.30 -4.44
N VAL A 14 20.91 -8.57 -4.86
CA VAL A 14 20.68 -9.01 -6.24
C VAL A 14 19.21 -8.93 -6.69
N SER A 15 18.28 -8.78 -5.78
CA SER A 15 16.84 -8.68 -6.07
C SER A 15 16.38 -7.25 -6.28
N LEU A 16 17.24 -6.28 -6.03
CA LEU A 16 16.98 -4.87 -6.25
C LEU A 16 17.36 -4.47 -7.68
N ARG A 17 16.55 -3.60 -8.28
CA ARG A 17 16.85 -2.94 -9.55
C ARG A 17 16.69 -1.43 -9.38
N VAL A 18 17.66 -0.67 -9.85
CA VAL A 18 17.67 0.79 -9.85
C VAL A 18 17.85 1.29 -11.27
N GLU A 19 16.94 2.12 -11.73
CA GLU A 19 16.97 2.76 -13.05
C GLU A 19 16.87 4.28 -12.85
N GLU A 20 17.65 5.04 -13.61
CA GLU A 20 17.53 6.49 -13.65
C GLU A 20 16.27 6.85 -14.45
N SER A 21 15.45 7.74 -13.94
CA SER A 21 14.28 8.26 -14.66
C SER A 21 14.73 9.33 -15.67
N GLU A 22 13.88 9.65 -16.63
CA GLU A 22 14.10 10.74 -17.60
C GLU A 22 14.31 12.08 -16.89
N ASN A 23 13.74 12.27 -15.72
CA ASN A 23 14.04 13.40 -14.84
C ASN A 23 15.29 13.09 -14.02
N GLN A 24 16.37 13.88 -14.22
CA GLN A 24 17.70 13.67 -13.64
C GLN A 24 17.74 13.52 -12.10
N ASP A 25 16.68 13.89 -11.41
CA ASP A 25 16.60 13.88 -9.95
C ASP A 25 15.70 12.76 -9.38
N SER A 26 15.26 11.81 -10.21
CA SER A 26 14.41 10.71 -9.77
C SER A 26 14.93 9.33 -10.21
N TYR A 27 14.68 8.33 -9.36
CA TYR A 27 15.11 6.95 -9.57
C TYR A 27 13.91 6.03 -9.47
N LYS A 28 13.80 5.09 -10.41
CA LYS A 28 12.86 4.00 -10.31
C LYS A 28 13.54 2.83 -9.63
N VAL A 29 13.05 2.49 -8.45
CA VAL A 29 13.60 1.41 -7.62
C VAL A 29 12.59 0.27 -7.57
N SER A 30 12.99 -0.91 -8.01
CA SER A 30 12.15 -2.11 -8.03
C SER A 30 12.76 -3.18 -7.11
N GLY A 31 11.92 -3.83 -6.33
CA GLY A 31 12.31 -4.86 -5.38
C GLY A 31 11.27 -5.98 -5.31
N ARG A 32 11.51 -6.98 -4.45
CA ARG A 32 10.65 -8.16 -4.29
C ARG A 32 9.25 -7.84 -3.78
N GLY A 33 9.08 -6.71 -3.10
CA GLY A 33 7.80 -6.31 -2.53
C GLY A 33 7.89 -5.06 -1.67
N GLU A 34 6.74 -4.64 -1.13
CA GLU A 34 6.60 -3.41 -0.35
C GLU A 34 7.54 -3.39 0.88
N LEU A 35 7.59 -4.48 1.64
CA LEU A 35 8.45 -4.55 2.83
C LEU A 35 9.93 -4.40 2.47
N HIS A 36 10.38 -5.03 1.40
CA HIS A 36 11.77 -4.95 0.93
C HIS A 36 12.16 -3.49 0.63
N LEU A 37 11.33 -2.80 -0.14
CA LEU A 37 11.55 -1.38 -0.45
C LEU A 37 11.44 -0.47 0.77
N SER A 38 10.53 -0.77 1.70
CA SER A 38 10.36 -0.01 2.94
C SER A 38 11.59 -0.10 3.84
N VAL A 39 12.23 -1.27 3.92
CA VAL A 39 13.48 -1.46 4.68
C VAL A 39 14.60 -0.63 4.06
N LEU A 40 14.76 -0.64 2.74
CA LEU A 40 15.76 0.19 2.05
C LEU A 40 15.54 1.67 2.33
N ILE A 41 14.30 2.15 2.19
CA ILE A 41 13.92 3.54 2.44
C ILE A 41 14.25 3.95 3.87
N GLU A 42 13.88 3.13 4.84
CA GLU A 42 14.15 3.41 6.25
C GLU A 42 15.65 3.44 6.57
N ASN A 43 16.41 2.50 6.03
CA ASN A 43 17.87 2.49 6.20
C ASN A 43 18.51 3.76 5.64
N MET A 44 18.11 4.18 4.44
CA MET A 44 18.62 5.42 3.84
C MET A 44 18.26 6.66 4.67
N ARG A 45 17.04 6.73 5.20
CA ARG A 45 16.62 7.84 6.09
C ARG A 45 17.44 7.86 7.38
N ARG A 46 17.72 6.72 7.98
CA ARG A 46 18.59 6.62 9.16
C ARG A 46 20.03 7.00 8.88
N GLU A 47 20.50 6.81 7.65
CA GLU A 47 21.81 7.27 7.18
C GLU A 47 21.83 8.79 6.90
N GLY A 48 20.69 9.50 7.04
CA GLY A 48 20.59 10.95 6.88
C GLY A 48 20.25 11.43 5.47
N TYR A 49 19.79 10.52 4.59
CA TYR A 49 19.32 10.92 3.26
C TYR A 49 17.90 11.49 3.32
N GLU A 50 17.70 12.62 2.71
CA GLU A 50 16.37 13.26 2.54
C GLU A 50 15.88 13.05 1.10
N PHE A 51 14.71 12.44 0.94
CA PHE A 51 14.09 12.18 -0.35
C PHE A 51 12.58 11.93 -0.21
N ALA A 52 11.86 12.20 -1.29
CA ALA A 52 10.45 11.86 -1.42
C ALA A 52 10.28 10.49 -2.09
N VAL A 53 9.22 9.78 -1.72
CA VAL A 53 8.87 8.48 -2.28
C VAL A 53 7.45 8.55 -2.84
N SER A 54 7.28 8.12 -4.09
CA SER A 54 5.96 7.95 -4.68
C SER A 54 5.25 6.70 -4.13
N LYS A 55 3.95 6.58 -4.42
CA LYS A 55 3.22 5.34 -4.14
C LYS A 55 3.86 4.18 -4.89
N ALA A 56 4.02 3.03 -4.21
CA ALA A 56 4.52 1.82 -4.83
C ALA A 56 3.55 1.30 -5.90
N GLU A 57 4.09 0.82 -7.00
CA GLU A 57 3.35 0.21 -8.11
C GLU A 57 3.88 -1.20 -8.38
N VAL A 58 3.01 -2.10 -8.81
CA VAL A 58 3.42 -3.44 -9.21
C VAL A 58 3.90 -3.44 -10.66
N LEU A 59 4.84 -4.34 -10.98
CA LEU A 59 5.28 -4.56 -12.35
C LEU A 59 4.31 -5.52 -13.04
N TYR A 60 3.80 -5.10 -14.19
CA TYR A 60 2.94 -5.92 -15.04
C TYR A 60 3.77 -6.67 -16.08
N HIS A 61 3.32 -7.86 -16.43
CA HIS A 61 3.81 -8.61 -17.58
C HIS A 61 2.75 -8.65 -18.68
N TYR A 62 3.14 -9.06 -19.86
CA TYR A 62 2.24 -9.29 -20.99
C TYR A 62 2.53 -10.67 -21.56
N ASP A 63 1.47 -11.45 -21.81
CA ASP A 63 1.60 -12.74 -22.46
C ASP A 63 1.90 -12.60 -23.97
N GLU A 64 2.07 -13.74 -24.65
CA GLU A 64 2.37 -13.79 -26.09
C GLU A 64 1.27 -13.14 -26.95
N ASN A 65 0.06 -13.02 -26.43
CA ASN A 65 -1.10 -12.41 -27.08
C ASN A 65 -1.27 -10.92 -26.70
N GLY A 66 -0.33 -10.35 -25.94
CA GLY A 66 -0.40 -8.97 -25.45
C GLY A 66 -1.39 -8.76 -24.30
N LYS A 67 -1.88 -9.82 -23.67
CA LYS A 67 -2.78 -9.70 -22.52
C LYS A 67 -2.00 -9.36 -21.28
N LYS A 68 -2.50 -8.37 -20.54
CA LYS A 68 -1.87 -7.87 -19.31
C LYS A 68 -1.99 -8.90 -18.18
N LEU A 69 -0.86 -9.21 -17.56
CA LEU A 69 -0.73 -10.08 -16.40
C LEU A 69 -0.24 -9.26 -15.19
N GLU A 70 -0.69 -9.63 -14.01
CA GLU A 70 -0.28 -9.00 -12.76
C GLU A 70 0.19 -10.03 -11.73
N PRO A 71 1.09 -9.64 -10.80
CA PRO A 71 1.55 -10.54 -9.75
C PRO A 71 0.40 -10.86 -8.79
N MET A 72 0.24 -12.15 -8.48
CA MET A 72 -0.76 -12.68 -7.57
C MET A 72 -0.10 -13.19 -6.30
N GLU A 73 -0.84 -13.10 -5.20
CA GLU A 73 -0.43 -13.64 -3.90
C GLU A 73 -1.54 -14.50 -3.30
N ILE A 74 -1.13 -15.51 -2.55
CA ILE A 74 -2.01 -16.22 -1.63
C ILE A 74 -1.88 -15.52 -0.28
N ALA A 75 -2.98 -14.98 0.23
CA ALA A 75 -3.06 -14.40 1.55
C ALA A 75 -3.73 -15.39 2.50
N VAL A 76 -3.00 -15.80 3.54
CA VAL A 76 -3.51 -16.66 4.63
C VAL A 76 -3.70 -15.80 5.86
N ILE A 77 -4.93 -15.75 6.34
CA ILE A 77 -5.37 -14.82 7.38
C ILE A 77 -6.02 -15.60 8.51
N ASP A 78 -5.47 -15.43 9.71
CA ASP A 78 -6.09 -15.93 10.94
C ASP A 78 -6.69 -14.75 11.72
N VAL A 79 -8.00 -14.77 11.94
CA VAL A 79 -8.72 -13.71 12.66
C VAL A 79 -9.78 -14.29 13.59
N PRO A 80 -10.13 -13.60 14.70
CA PRO A 80 -11.34 -13.93 15.43
C PRO A 80 -12.58 -13.90 14.51
N GLU A 81 -13.50 -14.84 14.71
CA GLU A 81 -14.68 -15.02 13.84
C GLU A 81 -15.51 -13.72 13.67
N GLU A 82 -15.55 -12.86 14.69
CA GLU A 82 -16.27 -11.58 14.65
C GLU A 82 -15.73 -10.61 13.57
N PHE A 83 -14.48 -10.75 13.13
CA PHE A 83 -13.86 -9.86 12.13
C PHE A 83 -13.85 -10.44 10.72
N THR A 84 -14.27 -11.68 10.53
CA THR A 84 -14.22 -12.35 9.20
C THR A 84 -15.00 -11.59 8.13
N GLY A 85 -16.17 -11.08 8.46
CA GLY A 85 -17.00 -10.31 7.54
C GLY A 85 -16.31 -9.05 7.02
N ALA A 86 -15.71 -8.27 7.91
CA ALA A 86 -14.99 -7.04 7.53
C ALA A 86 -13.75 -7.35 6.65
N VAL A 87 -13.01 -8.43 6.97
CA VAL A 87 -11.85 -8.86 6.19
C VAL A 87 -12.27 -9.31 4.79
N ILE A 88 -13.32 -10.14 4.69
CA ILE A 88 -13.82 -10.65 3.41
C ILE A 88 -14.29 -9.48 2.53
N GLU A 89 -15.08 -8.56 3.08
CA GLU A 89 -15.56 -7.40 2.34
C GLU A 89 -14.41 -6.56 1.79
N LYS A 90 -13.45 -6.19 2.63
CA LYS A 90 -12.32 -5.33 2.22
C LYS A 90 -11.42 -6.00 1.19
N LEU A 91 -11.09 -7.27 1.36
CA LEU A 91 -10.26 -7.99 0.40
C LEU A 91 -10.99 -8.19 -0.93
N SER A 92 -12.29 -8.44 -0.92
CA SER A 92 -13.10 -8.54 -2.14
C SER A 92 -13.13 -7.22 -2.92
N GLN A 93 -13.25 -6.08 -2.26
CA GLN A 93 -13.13 -4.75 -2.87
C GLN A 93 -11.76 -4.53 -3.50
N ARG A 94 -10.72 -5.18 -2.97
CA ARG A 94 -9.33 -5.16 -3.46
C ARG A 94 -9.02 -6.26 -4.48
N LYS A 95 -10.07 -6.87 -5.07
CA LYS A 95 -9.98 -7.95 -6.06
C LYS A 95 -9.46 -9.28 -5.51
N GLY A 96 -9.51 -9.48 -4.20
CA GLY A 96 -9.27 -10.78 -3.58
C GLY A 96 -10.43 -11.72 -3.77
N GLU A 97 -10.13 -12.97 -4.06
CA GLU A 97 -11.08 -14.06 -4.19
C GLU A 97 -10.87 -15.05 -3.04
N LEU A 98 -11.89 -15.22 -2.21
CA LEU A 98 -11.86 -16.19 -1.11
C LEU A 98 -11.82 -17.62 -1.70
N GLN A 99 -10.74 -18.33 -1.40
CA GLN A 99 -10.51 -19.70 -1.87
C GLN A 99 -11.00 -20.73 -0.84
N ASN A 100 -10.74 -20.44 0.43
CA ASN A 100 -11.08 -21.35 1.52
C ASN A 100 -11.34 -20.58 2.82
N MET A 101 -12.20 -21.15 3.66
CA MET A 101 -12.46 -20.69 5.01
C MET A 101 -12.64 -21.89 5.93
N THR A 102 -11.84 -21.95 6.99
CA THR A 102 -11.91 -23.03 7.99
C THR A 102 -11.96 -22.45 9.39
N ALA A 103 -12.73 -23.10 10.26
CA ALA A 103 -12.69 -22.79 11.68
C ALA A 103 -11.33 -23.19 12.26
N ALA A 104 -10.75 -22.32 13.08
CA ALA A 104 -9.53 -22.58 13.82
C ALA A 104 -9.82 -22.63 15.33
N ASN A 105 -8.90 -23.16 16.11
CA ASN A 105 -9.08 -23.28 17.55
C ASN A 105 -9.22 -21.91 18.23
N GLY A 106 -9.98 -21.83 19.30
CA GLY A 106 -10.07 -20.63 20.12
C GLY A 106 -10.97 -19.51 19.56
N GLY A 107 -11.96 -19.84 18.70
CA GLY A 107 -12.87 -18.84 18.12
C GLY A 107 -12.24 -18.01 16.98
N TYR A 108 -11.19 -18.57 16.35
CA TYR A 108 -10.56 -18.01 15.16
C TYR A 108 -11.06 -18.69 13.90
N ALA A 109 -11.03 -17.95 12.80
CA ALA A 109 -11.22 -18.49 11.46
C ALA A 109 -9.94 -18.26 10.65
N ARG A 110 -9.61 -19.24 9.82
CA ARG A 110 -8.56 -19.13 8.80
C ARG A 110 -9.20 -18.90 7.44
N LEU A 111 -8.80 -17.82 6.80
CA LEU A 111 -9.23 -17.42 5.46
C LEU A 111 -8.05 -17.53 4.51
N GLU A 112 -8.28 -18.06 3.32
CA GLU A 112 -7.29 -18.12 2.24
C GLU A 112 -7.83 -17.37 1.03
N PHE A 113 -7.09 -16.37 0.57
CA PHE A 113 -7.43 -15.55 -0.58
C PHE A 113 -6.39 -15.66 -1.68
N SER A 114 -6.85 -15.71 -2.93
CA SER A 114 -6.04 -15.35 -4.09
C SER A 114 -6.28 -13.87 -4.39
N ILE A 115 -5.23 -13.05 -4.35
CA ILE A 115 -5.36 -11.61 -4.46
C ILE A 115 -4.21 -11.01 -5.28
N PRO A 116 -4.46 -10.00 -6.14
CA PRO A 116 -3.39 -9.25 -6.78
C PRO A 116 -2.50 -8.57 -5.74
N SER A 117 -1.18 -8.61 -5.93
CA SER A 117 -0.23 -7.96 -5.00
C SER A 117 -0.55 -6.49 -4.77
N ARG A 118 -1.02 -5.77 -5.81
CA ARG A 118 -1.47 -4.37 -5.68
C ARG A 118 -2.66 -4.20 -4.74
N GLY A 119 -3.48 -5.24 -4.56
CA GLY A 119 -4.60 -5.24 -3.60
C GLY A 119 -4.15 -5.27 -2.15
N LEU A 120 -2.94 -5.74 -1.88
CA LEU A 120 -2.36 -5.81 -0.53
C LEU A 120 -1.56 -4.56 -0.15
N ILE A 121 -1.21 -3.70 -1.12
CA ILE A 121 -0.49 -2.45 -0.84
C ILE A 121 -1.33 -1.57 0.08
N GLY A 122 -0.76 -1.21 1.25
CA GLY A 122 -1.41 -0.41 2.27
C GLY A 122 -2.51 -1.13 3.08
N TYR A 123 -2.84 -2.39 2.76
CA TYR A 123 -3.90 -3.12 3.47
C TYR A 123 -3.52 -3.51 4.89
N ARG A 124 -2.24 -3.78 5.16
CA ARG A 124 -1.79 -4.24 6.50
C ARG A 124 -2.18 -3.29 7.62
N GLY A 125 -2.11 -1.98 7.40
CA GLY A 125 -2.53 -0.97 8.38
C GLY A 125 -4.04 -1.01 8.66
N GLU A 126 -4.85 -1.10 7.60
CA GLU A 126 -6.31 -1.25 7.73
C GLU A 126 -6.67 -2.55 8.44
N PHE A 127 -6.04 -3.66 8.06
CA PHE A 127 -6.24 -4.97 8.66
C PHE A 127 -6.00 -4.95 10.17
N MET A 128 -4.90 -4.34 10.61
CA MET A 128 -4.59 -4.21 12.04
C MET A 128 -5.65 -3.38 12.78
N THR A 129 -6.18 -2.34 12.16
CA THR A 129 -7.26 -1.51 12.73
C THR A 129 -8.57 -2.30 12.81
N ASP A 130 -8.97 -2.95 11.73
CA ASP A 130 -10.24 -3.68 11.62
C ASP A 130 -10.30 -4.89 12.58
N THR A 131 -9.16 -5.54 12.80
CA THR A 131 -9.03 -6.70 13.69
C THR A 131 -8.63 -6.32 15.12
N LYS A 132 -8.53 -5.02 15.43
CA LYS A 132 -8.06 -4.51 16.74
C LYS A 132 -6.71 -5.12 17.16
N GLY A 133 -5.85 -5.42 16.20
CA GLY A 133 -4.55 -6.03 16.41
C GLY A 133 -4.57 -7.55 16.62
N ASN A 134 -5.72 -8.22 16.56
CA ASN A 134 -5.86 -9.66 16.82
C ASN A 134 -5.75 -10.54 15.57
N GLY A 135 -5.49 -9.96 14.42
CA GLY A 135 -5.35 -10.71 13.16
C GLY A 135 -3.89 -10.98 12.79
N ILE A 136 -3.68 -12.11 12.12
CA ILE A 136 -2.39 -12.48 11.51
C ILE A 136 -2.61 -12.54 10.00
N LEU A 137 -1.77 -11.83 9.24
CA LEU A 137 -1.80 -11.80 7.78
C LEU A 137 -0.44 -12.24 7.25
N ASN A 138 -0.43 -13.38 6.59
CA ASN A 138 0.73 -13.90 5.86
C ASN A 138 0.41 -13.91 4.37
N THR A 139 1.40 -13.59 3.53
CA THR A 139 1.26 -13.60 2.09
C THR A 139 2.40 -14.35 1.43
N LEU A 140 2.09 -15.02 0.33
CA LEU A 140 3.04 -15.77 -0.47
C LEU A 140 2.80 -15.45 -1.95
N PHE A 141 3.87 -15.14 -2.67
CA PHE A 141 3.79 -14.92 -4.11
C PHE A 141 3.37 -16.19 -4.85
N ASP A 142 2.36 -16.07 -5.71
CA ASP A 142 1.73 -17.18 -6.46
C ASP A 142 1.86 -17.02 -7.99
N GLY A 143 2.89 -16.32 -8.44
CA GLY A 143 3.12 -16.12 -9.88
C GLY A 143 2.32 -14.96 -10.47
N TYR A 144 2.12 -15.01 -11.78
CA TYR A 144 1.40 -13.99 -12.54
C TYR A 144 0.06 -14.55 -13.03
N GLY A 145 -0.99 -13.79 -12.80
CA GLY A 145 -2.34 -14.10 -13.27
C GLY A 145 -2.93 -13.00 -14.14
N PRO A 146 -4.08 -13.24 -14.77
CA PRO A 146 -4.78 -12.24 -15.57
C PRO A 146 -5.13 -11.00 -14.73
N TYR A 147 -4.97 -9.82 -15.32
CA TYR A 147 -5.35 -8.56 -14.69
C TYR A 147 -6.81 -8.54 -14.27
N LYS A 148 -7.08 -8.31 -12.98
CA LYS A 148 -8.40 -8.37 -12.34
C LYS A 148 -9.22 -7.06 -12.47
N GLY A 149 -8.76 -6.11 -13.29
CA GLY A 149 -9.42 -4.80 -13.43
C GLY A 149 -9.03 -3.82 -12.33
N ASP A 150 -9.58 -2.61 -12.43
CA ASP A 150 -9.21 -1.53 -11.52
C ASP A 150 -9.72 -1.76 -10.11
N ILE A 151 -8.88 -1.39 -9.13
CA ILE A 151 -9.26 -1.30 -7.73
C ILE A 151 -9.55 0.17 -7.46
N GLN A 152 -10.73 0.44 -6.92
CA GLN A 152 -11.09 1.79 -6.53
C GLN A 152 -10.36 2.17 -5.24
N TYR A 153 -9.27 2.92 -5.39
CA TYR A 153 -8.60 3.55 -4.27
C TYR A 153 -9.01 5.01 -4.15
N ARG A 154 -9.03 5.48 -2.93
CA ARG A 154 -9.07 6.92 -2.69
C ARG A 154 -7.76 7.52 -3.20
N LYS A 155 -7.81 8.31 -4.27
CA LYS A 155 -6.63 8.93 -4.90
C LYS A 155 -6.03 10.04 -4.04
N GLN A 156 -6.82 10.62 -3.15
CA GLN A 156 -6.45 11.77 -2.32
C GLN A 156 -6.77 11.50 -0.86
N GLY A 157 -5.95 12.07 0.04
CA GLY A 157 -6.20 12.04 1.47
C GLY A 157 -7.39 12.92 1.86
N SER A 158 -7.84 12.79 3.10
CA SER A 158 -8.81 13.72 3.73
C SER A 158 -8.18 14.33 4.96
N LEU A 159 -8.30 15.63 5.08
CA LEU A 159 -8.06 16.34 6.32
C LEU A 159 -9.40 16.41 7.07
N ILE A 160 -9.42 15.88 8.27
CA ILE A 160 -10.61 15.83 9.11
C ILE A 160 -10.43 16.89 10.20
N ALA A 161 -11.36 17.82 10.27
CA ALA A 161 -11.33 18.84 11.33
C ALA A 161 -11.67 18.20 12.68
N TYR A 162 -10.88 18.52 13.69
CA TYR A 162 -11.12 18.07 15.07
C TYR A 162 -12.37 18.73 15.68
N GLU A 163 -12.61 20.00 15.31
CA GLU A 163 -13.75 20.79 15.76
C GLU A 163 -14.44 21.47 14.59
N ALA A 164 -15.71 21.79 14.75
CA ALA A 164 -16.43 22.63 13.80
C ALA A 164 -15.89 24.07 13.87
N GLY A 165 -15.74 24.70 12.72
CA GLY A 165 -15.21 26.07 12.65
C GLY A 165 -15.21 26.61 11.24
N GLU A 166 -14.47 27.68 11.04
CA GLU A 166 -14.24 28.34 9.76
C GLU A 166 -12.76 28.27 9.39
N THR A 167 -12.47 27.98 8.13
CA THR A 167 -11.09 27.91 7.64
C THR A 167 -10.44 29.28 7.64
N ILE A 168 -9.24 29.34 8.16
CA ILE A 168 -8.41 30.56 8.17
C ILE A 168 -7.17 30.37 7.28
N THR A 169 -6.71 31.45 6.67
CA THR A 169 -5.56 31.45 5.75
C THR A 169 -4.32 30.79 6.37
N TYR A 170 -4.02 31.08 7.62
CA TYR A 170 -2.85 30.51 8.32
C TYR A 170 -2.96 29.00 8.51
N GLY A 171 -4.13 28.50 8.89
CA GLY A 171 -4.36 27.05 9.04
C GLY A 171 -4.27 26.32 7.71
N LEU A 172 -4.83 26.90 6.64
CA LEU A 172 -4.74 26.32 5.29
C LEU A 172 -3.31 26.33 4.76
N PHE A 173 -2.55 27.41 5.01
CA PHE A 173 -1.14 27.49 4.62
C PHE A 173 -0.33 26.34 5.20
N ASN A 174 -0.46 26.06 6.50
CA ASN A 174 0.23 24.94 7.15
C ASN A 174 -0.26 23.56 6.63
N ALA A 175 -1.54 23.45 6.30
CA ALA A 175 -2.10 22.22 5.76
C ALA A 175 -1.63 21.92 4.32
N GLN A 176 -1.31 22.96 3.53
CA GLN A 176 -0.79 22.82 2.15
C GLN A 176 0.57 22.15 2.07
N GLU A 177 1.37 22.14 3.13
CA GLU A 177 2.63 21.40 3.18
C GLU A 177 2.43 19.89 2.96
N ARG A 178 1.22 19.40 3.22
CA ARG A 178 0.85 17.97 3.07
C ARG A 178 0.18 17.63 1.75
N GLY A 179 -0.14 18.60 0.93
CA GLY A 179 -0.78 18.42 -0.36
C GLY A 179 -1.64 19.61 -0.77
N THR A 180 -2.10 19.60 -2.02
CA THR A 180 -2.97 20.63 -2.58
C THR A 180 -4.36 20.56 -1.94
N LEU A 181 -4.83 21.68 -1.43
CA LEU A 181 -6.17 21.82 -0.86
C LEU A 181 -7.16 22.34 -1.90
N PHE A 182 -8.41 21.89 -1.80
CA PHE A 182 -9.53 22.33 -2.63
C PHE A 182 -10.50 23.26 -1.89
N VAL A 183 -10.13 23.69 -0.69
CA VAL A 183 -10.93 24.57 0.17
C VAL A 183 -10.23 25.92 0.33
N GLY A 184 -10.98 27.02 0.23
CA GLY A 184 -10.49 28.37 0.47
C GLY A 184 -10.67 28.82 1.93
N PRO A 185 -10.13 29.99 2.30
CA PRO A 185 -10.41 30.60 3.60
C PRO A 185 -11.86 31.08 3.67
N GLY A 186 -12.45 31.04 4.86
CA GLY A 186 -13.84 31.43 5.10
C GLY A 186 -14.89 30.33 4.91
N GLU A 187 -14.45 29.10 4.60
CA GLU A 187 -15.34 27.96 4.46
C GLU A 187 -15.69 27.36 5.84
N LYS A 188 -16.98 27.07 6.05
CA LYS A 188 -17.44 26.43 7.26
C LYS A 188 -17.20 24.92 7.22
N ILE A 189 -16.49 24.41 8.19
CA ILE A 189 -16.15 23.01 8.34
C ILE A 189 -16.91 22.44 9.53
N GLY A 190 -17.67 21.38 9.32
CA GLY A 190 -18.31 20.62 10.37
C GLY A 190 -17.35 19.64 11.04
N ARG A 191 -17.70 19.19 12.23
CA ARG A 191 -17.04 18.06 12.89
C ARG A 191 -17.44 16.76 12.17
N ALA A 192 -16.46 15.89 11.90
CA ALA A 192 -16.69 14.55 11.39
C ALA A 192 -17.16 13.60 12.49
#